data_4cd17b179ca087433924f9f62f4ccea2
#
_entry.id   4cd17b179ca087433924f9f62f4ccea2
#
_cell.length_a   1.000
_cell.length_b   1.000
_cell.length_c   1.000
_cell.angle_alpha   90.00
_cell.angle_beta   90.00
_cell.angle_gamma   90.00
#
_symmetry.space_group_name_H-M   'P 1'
#
loop_
_entity.id
_entity.type
_entity.pdbx_description
1 polymer ?
#
loop_
_entity_poly.entity_id
_entity_poly.type
_entity_poly.pdbx_seq_one_letter_code
_entity_poly.pdbx_strand_id
1 'polypeptide(L)'
;LSTTTAKMELIGDTPLMLHARSRYYEKSECWKQNHDKGSKMPEIYSQGKNLWEGLITGIHWEKPIEYHDENIMLYTEEEWKHYMETNRPCILAQAFKKSFKESFATFLKESTGKNGTDITRALSVDEFIHPIKFASVHVESTIVPTKGIGGSTVVCNANVFENWLTEITIS
;
A
#
# COMPACT_ATOMS: atom_id res chain seq x y z
N LEU A 1 -24.63 -24.82 -8.24
CA LEU A 1 -23.35 -24.79 -7.50
C LEU A 1 -23.56 -23.88 -6.30
N SER A 2 -23.50 -24.43 -5.07
CA SER A 2 -23.54 -23.64 -3.84
C SER A 2 -22.16 -23.03 -3.60
N THR A 3 -22.09 -21.71 -3.49
CA THR A 3 -20.87 -21.02 -3.08
C THR A 3 -20.79 -21.03 -1.57
N THR A 4 -19.70 -21.51 -1.02
CA THR A 4 -19.44 -21.46 0.42
C THR A 4 -18.63 -20.19 0.72
N THR A 5 -19.11 -19.39 1.68
CA THR A 5 -18.48 -18.14 2.10
C THR A 5 -17.86 -18.32 3.48
N ALA A 6 -16.64 -17.87 3.66
CA ALA A 6 -15.96 -17.87 4.95
C ALA A 6 -15.50 -16.45 5.32
N LYS A 7 -15.81 -16.04 6.56
CA LYS A 7 -15.22 -14.82 7.15
C LYS A 7 -13.98 -15.19 7.93
N MET A 8 -12.93 -14.39 7.77
CA MET A 8 -11.64 -14.61 8.43
C MET A 8 -11.15 -13.28 9.03
N GLU A 9 -10.62 -13.36 10.23
CA GLU A 9 -9.85 -12.29 10.83
C GLU A 9 -8.37 -12.61 10.64
N LEU A 10 -7.64 -11.70 10.03
CA LEU A 10 -6.20 -11.80 9.83
C LEU A 10 -5.51 -10.90 10.84
N ILE A 11 -4.68 -11.49 11.67
CA ILE A 11 -3.87 -10.81 12.68
C ILE A 11 -2.42 -10.83 12.22
N GLY A 12 -1.78 -9.67 12.20
CA GLY A 12 -0.39 -9.57 11.79
C GLY A 12 0.58 -9.95 12.89
N ASP A 13 1.44 -10.92 12.61
CA ASP A 13 2.53 -11.33 13.50
C ASP A 13 3.72 -10.37 13.45
N THR A 14 3.80 -9.57 12.40
CA THR A 14 4.84 -8.58 12.17
C THR A 14 4.21 -7.25 11.78
N PRO A 15 4.93 -6.12 11.95
CA PRO A 15 4.46 -4.82 11.48
C PRO A 15 4.08 -4.83 10.01
N LEU A 16 2.99 -4.15 9.67
CA LEU A 16 2.53 -3.98 8.30
C LEU A 16 3.07 -2.68 7.73
N MET A 17 3.86 -2.79 6.67
CA MET A 17 4.31 -1.62 5.93
C MET A 17 3.37 -1.36 4.75
N LEU A 18 2.74 -0.20 4.74
CA LEU A 18 1.97 0.26 3.58
C LEU A 18 2.73 1.36 2.85
N HIS A 19 3.12 1.04 1.64
CA HIS A 19 3.73 1.96 0.71
C HIS A 19 3.16 1.67 -0.68
N ALA A 20 2.28 2.52 -1.14
CA ALA A 20 1.75 2.46 -2.48
C ALA A 20 2.10 3.75 -3.23
N ARG A 21 2.28 3.64 -4.54
CA ARG A 21 2.44 4.82 -5.38
C ARG A 21 1.15 5.62 -5.34
N SER A 22 1.23 6.86 -4.93
CA SER A 22 0.06 7.75 -4.91
C SER A 22 -0.52 7.89 -6.32
N ARG A 23 -1.82 7.62 -6.47
CA ARG A 23 -2.54 7.90 -7.72
C ARG A 23 -2.60 9.39 -8.05
N TYR A 24 -2.58 10.21 -7.02
CA TYR A 24 -2.51 11.66 -7.16
C TYR A 24 -1.15 12.07 -7.72
N TYR A 25 -0.06 11.55 -7.16
CA TYR A 25 1.29 11.78 -7.65
C TYR A 25 1.47 11.35 -9.11
N GLU A 26 0.89 10.22 -9.52
CA GLU A 26 0.93 9.75 -10.92
C GLU A 26 0.21 10.67 -11.91
N LYS A 27 -0.75 11.46 -11.43
CA LYS A 27 -1.49 12.43 -12.25
C LYS A 27 -0.89 13.84 -12.19
N SER A 28 0.01 14.08 -11.24
CA SER A 28 0.60 15.38 -11.02
C SER A 28 1.55 15.79 -12.16
N GLU A 29 1.64 17.08 -12.42
CA GLU A 29 2.62 17.63 -13.37
C GLU A 29 4.05 17.29 -12.93
N CYS A 30 4.27 17.21 -11.64
CA CYS A 30 5.54 16.82 -11.03
C CYS A 30 5.96 15.41 -11.41
N TRP A 31 5.03 14.47 -11.42
CA TRP A 31 5.27 13.10 -11.88
C TRP A 31 5.62 13.05 -13.36
N LYS A 32 4.88 13.79 -14.19
CA LYS A 32 5.12 13.88 -15.62
C LYS A 32 6.52 14.45 -15.91
N GLN A 33 6.90 15.53 -15.24
CA GLN A 33 8.22 16.14 -15.36
C GLN A 33 9.36 15.19 -14.95
N ASN A 34 9.14 14.38 -13.93
CA ASN A 34 10.16 13.42 -13.46
C ASN A 34 10.32 12.20 -14.36
N HIS A 35 9.33 11.90 -15.21
CA HIS A 35 9.39 10.78 -16.17
C HIS A 35 9.88 11.19 -17.55
N ASP A 36 9.96 12.47 -17.84
CA ASP A 36 10.58 12.97 -19.05
C ASP A 36 12.09 12.76 -18.97
N LYS A 37 12.66 12.16 -20.01
CA LYS A 37 14.10 11.86 -20.06
C LYS A 37 14.91 13.15 -19.83
N GLY A 38 15.67 13.16 -18.74
CA GLY A 38 16.57 14.27 -18.38
C GLY A 38 15.97 15.31 -17.46
N SER A 39 14.71 15.20 -17.05
CA SER A 39 14.17 16.09 -16.02
C SER A 39 14.75 15.74 -14.65
N LYS A 40 15.19 16.76 -13.92
CA LYS A 40 15.61 16.59 -12.53
C LYS A 40 14.36 16.58 -11.66
N MET A 41 14.35 15.72 -10.63
CA MET A 41 13.30 15.75 -9.62
C MET A 41 13.21 17.16 -9.03
N PRO A 42 12.01 17.77 -8.93
CA PRO A 42 11.86 19.07 -8.31
C PRO A 42 12.49 19.10 -6.92
N GLU A 43 13.10 20.21 -6.56
CA GLU A 43 13.81 20.37 -5.30
C GLU A 43 12.94 20.05 -4.07
N ILE A 44 11.67 20.39 -4.15
CA ILE A 44 10.68 20.12 -3.11
C ILE A 44 10.59 18.63 -2.77
N TYR A 45 10.69 17.75 -3.76
CA TYR A 45 10.66 16.29 -3.55
C TYR A 45 12.02 15.75 -3.10
N SER A 46 13.11 16.29 -3.65
CA SER A 46 14.47 15.86 -3.28
C SER A 46 14.85 16.22 -1.84
N GLN A 47 14.23 17.26 -1.29
CA GLN A 47 14.47 17.71 0.10
C GLN A 47 13.51 17.09 1.13
N GLY A 48 12.68 16.13 0.73
CA GLY A 48 11.72 15.49 1.64
C GLY A 48 10.57 16.38 2.08
N LYS A 49 10.38 17.54 1.45
CA LYS A 49 9.27 18.46 1.78
C LYS A 49 7.88 17.87 1.53
N ASN A 50 7.79 16.84 0.70
CA ASN A 50 6.57 16.11 0.37
C ASN A 50 6.53 14.72 1.01
N LEU A 51 7.22 14.51 2.10
CA LEU A 51 7.15 13.27 2.87
C LEU A 51 5.70 12.87 3.16
N TRP A 52 4.93 13.80 3.67
CA TRP A 52 3.56 13.58 4.12
C TRP A 52 2.59 13.32 2.97
N GLU A 53 2.82 13.91 1.79
CA GLU A 53 2.06 13.59 0.59
C GLU A 53 2.15 12.09 0.27
N GLY A 54 3.35 11.54 0.18
CA GLY A 54 3.55 10.13 -0.09
C GLY A 54 2.91 9.22 0.96
N LEU A 55 3.00 9.60 2.23
CA LEU A 55 2.44 8.85 3.36
C LEU A 55 0.91 8.91 3.43
N ILE A 56 0.29 10.02 3.03
CA ILE A 56 -1.16 10.22 3.05
C ILE A 56 -1.79 9.67 1.77
N THR A 57 -1.27 10.05 0.62
CA THR A 57 -1.87 9.72 -0.68
C THR A 57 -1.41 8.36 -1.23
N GLY A 58 -0.36 7.79 -0.68
CA GLY A 58 0.22 6.50 -1.05
C GLY A 58 -0.47 5.29 -0.43
N ILE A 59 -1.50 5.48 0.38
CA ILE A 59 -2.31 4.40 0.96
C ILE A 59 -3.77 4.53 0.55
N HIS A 60 -4.50 3.44 0.62
CA HIS A 60 -5.94 3.45 0.42
C HIS A 60 -6.63 3.73 1.74
N TRP A 61 -7.64 4.58 1.71
CA TRP A 61 -8.42 4.97 2.88
C TRP A 61 -9.84 4.45 2.77
N GLU A 62 -10.45 4.11 3.89
CA GLU A 62 -11.84 3.68 3.95
C GLU A 62 -12.81 4.77 3.49
N LYS A 63 -12.56 6.01 3.94
CA LYS A 63 -13.30 7.18 3.51
C LYS A 63 -12.45 8.00 2.54
N PRO A 64 -13.05 8.65 1.54
CA PRO A 64 -12.32 9.56 0.67
C PRO A 64 -11.55 10.61 1.47
N ILE A 65 -10.36 10.96 1.01
CA ILE A 65 -9.55 12.06 1.54
C ILE A 65 -9.62 13.25 0.60
N GLU A 66 -9.41 14.45 1.13
CA GLU A 66 -9.26 15.66 0.34
C GLU A 66 -7.82 15.72 -0.21
N TYR A 67 -7.70 15.99 -1.50
CA TYR A 67 -6.41 16.19 -2.15
C TYR A 67 -6.11 17.67 -2.25
N HIS A 68 -4.92 18.06 -1.83
CA HIS A 68 -4.45 19.44 -1.99
C HIS A 68 -4.12 19.73 -3.45
N ASP A 69 -4.26 20.99 -3.85
CA ASP A 69 -3.67 21.49 -5.08
C ASP A 69 -2.15 21.58 -4.90
N GLU A 70 -1.39 20.84 -5.72
CA GLU A 70 0.07 20.76 -5.67
C GLU A 70 0.79 22.11 -5.71
N ASN A 71 0.15 23.11 -6.33
CA ASN A 71 0.74 24.43 -6.50
C ASN A 71 0.53 25.36 -5.31
N ILE A 72 -0.35 24.98 -4.38
CA ILE A 72 -0.83 25.89 -3.34
C ILE A 72 -0.51 25.39 -1.93
N MET A 73 -0.60 24.09 -1.67
CA MET A 73 -0.56 23.57 -0.30
C MET A 73 0.20 22.26 -0.21
N LEU A 74 1.14 22.18 0.73
CA LEU A 74 1.87 20.96 1.05
C LEU A 74 1.15 20.22 2.17
N TYR A 75 1.16 18.90 2.10
CA TYR A 75 0.70 18.04 3.19
C TYR A 75 1.58 18.19 4.42
N THR A 76 0.97 18.09 5.60
CA THR A 76 1.64 18.28 6.89
C THR A 76 1.58 17.02 7.76
N GLU A 77 2.39 16.99 8.81
CA GLU A 77 2.37 15.94 9.83
C GLU A 77 1.03 15.93 10.60
N GLU A 78 0.47 17.10 10.85
CA GLU A 78 -0.81 17.26 11.54
C GLU A 78 -1.95 16.65 10.73
N GLU A 79 -1.94 16.82 9.41
CA GLU A 79 -2.92 16.18 8.53
C GLU A 79 -2.75 14.66 8.50
N TRP A 80 -1.51 14.17 8.44
CA TRP A 80 -1.23 12.75 8.54
C TRP A 80 -1.77 12.16 9.85
N LYS A 81 -1.50 12.80 10.98
CA LYS A 81 -2.05 12.40 12.30
C LYS A 81 -3.57 12.42 12.28
N HIS A 82 -4.16 13.48 11.75
CA HIS A 82 -5.61 13.63 11.67
C HIS A 82 -6.25 12.49 10.87
N TYR A 83 -5.70 12.13 9.69
CA TYR A 83 -6.22 11.01 8.91
C TYR A 83 -6.04 9.67 9.63
N MET A 84 -4.93 9.44 10.31
CA MET A 84 -4.72 8.21 11.09
C MET A 84 -5.69 8.07 12.26
N GLU A 85 -6.16 9.16 12.83
CA GLU A 85 -7.13 9.19 13.95
C GLU A 85 -8.59 9.10 13.48
N THR A 86 -8.92 9.70 12.32
CA THR A 86 -10.32 9.88 11.89
C THR A 86 -10.75 8.98 10.74
N ASN A 87 -9.79 8.33 10.08
CA ASN A 87 -10.00 7.45 8.95
C ASN A 87 -9.25 6.13 9.16
N ARG A 88 -9.55 5.14 8.36
CA ARG A 88 -8.87 3.83 8.44
C ARG A 88 -8.12 3.55 7.15
N PRO A 89 -6.81 3.26 7.24
CA PRO A 89 -6.05 2.74 6.10
C PRO A 89 -6.57 1.35 5.72
N CYS A 90 -6.46 1.01 4.44
CA CYS A 90 -7.02 -0.21 3.88
C CYS A 90 -5.99 -1.01 3.10
N ILE A 91 -6.15 -2.34 3.13
CA ILE A 91 -5.48 -3.27 2.24
C ILE A 91 -6.42 -3.59 1.07
N LEU A 92 -5.89 -3.65 -0.14
CA LEU A 92 -6.68 -4.03 -1.31
C LEU A 92 -6.88 -5.56 -1.38
N ALA A 93 -8.05 -6.00 -1.82
CA ALA A 93 -8.35 -7.42 -2.08
C ALA A 93 -7.30 -8.11 -2.95
N GLN A 94 -6.70 -7.39 -3.89
CA GLN A 94 -5.64 -7.93 -4.75
C GLN A 94 -4.38 -8.35 -3.98
N ALA A 95 -4.06 -7.68 -2.86
CA ALA A 95 -2.92 -8.06 -2.02
C ALA A 95 -3.16 -9.45 -1.40
N PHE A 96 -4.35 -9.70 -0.89
CA PHE A 96 -4.73 -11.01 -0.35
C PHE A 96 -4.73 -12.09 -1.43
N LYS A 97 -5.32 -11.83 -2.59
CA LYS A 97 -5.30 -12.77 -3.72
C LYS A 97 -3.88 -13.16 -4.13
N LYS A 98 -2.97 -12.18 -4.18
CA LYS A 98 -1.56 -12.43 -4.50
C LYS A 98 -0.89 -13.25 -3.41
N SER A 99 -1.10 -12.91 -2.14
CA SER A 99 -0.56 -13.64 -1.00
C SER A 99 -1.04 -15.10 -0.98
N PHE A 100 -2.34 -15.34 -1.19
CA PHE A 100 -2.90 -16.68 -1.29
C PHE A 100 -2.28 -17.48 -2.45
N LYS A 101 -2.14 -16.86 -3.61
CA LYS A 101 -1.51 -17.52 -4.76
C LYS A 101 -0.08 -17.97 -4.44
N GLU A 102 0.70 -17.13 -3.81
CA GLU A 102 2.09 -17.44 -3.45
C GLU A 102 2.16 -18.52 -2.35
N SER A 103 1.32 -18.42 -1.34
CA SER A 103 1.22 -19.42 -0.26
C SER A 103 0.78 -20.78 -0.79
N PHE A 104 -0.24 -20.82 -1.64
CA PHE A 104 -0.70 -22.07 -2.24
C PHE A 104 0.32 -22.69 -3.20
N ALA A 105 1.06 -21.87 -3.94
CA ALA A 105 2.14 -22.39 -4.78
C ALA A 105 3.25 -23.05 -3.96
N THR A 106 3.51 -22.53 -2.74
CA THR A 106 4.58 -23.03 -1.88
C THR A 106 4.12 -24.25 -1.05
N PHE A 107 2.95 -24.18 -0.42
CA PHE A 107 2.53 -25.14 0.59
C PHE A 107 1.56 -26.23 0.10
N LEU A 108 0.77 -25.97 -0.94
CA LEU A 108 -0.26 -26.92 -1.38
C LEU A 108 0.06 -27.61 -2.70
N LYS A 109 1.04 -27.18 -3.46
CA LYS A 109 1.41 -27.82 -4.71
C LYS A 109 1.82 -29.29 -4.49
N GLU A 110 2.58 -29.55 -3.43
CA GLU A 110 3.04 -30.90 -3.08
C GLU A 110 1.89 -31.81 -2.61
N SER A 111 0.90 -31.25 -1.90
CA SER A 111 -0.19 -32.04 -1.30
C SER A 111 -1.38 -32.26 -2.22
N THR A 112 -1.66 -31.33 -3.15
CA THR A 112 -2.88 -31.37 -3.98
C THR A 112 -2.62 -31.59 -5.47
N GLY A 113 -1.38 -31.44 -5.92
CA GLY A 113 -1.01 -31.47 -7.35
C GLY A 113 -1.54 -30.28 -8.16
N LYS A 114 -2.26 -29.34 -7.53
CA LYS A 114 -2.83 -28.14 -8.17
C LYS A 114 -1.86 -26.98 -8.07
N ASN A 115 -1.82 -26.15 -9.08
CA ASN A 115 -1.01 -24.94 -9.05
C ASN A 115 -1.77 -23.78 -8.39
N GLY A 116 -1.03 -22.80 -7.86
CA GLY A 116 -1.63 -21.65 -7.18
C GLY A 116 -2.58 -20.81 -8.06
N THR A 117 -2.44 -20.90 -9.39
CA THR A 117 -3.31 -20.18 -10.34
C THR A 117 -4.70 -20.80 -10.38
N ASP A 118 -4.80 -22.13 -10.34
CA ASP A 118 -6.12 -22.81 -10.36
C ASP A 118 -6.90 -22.52 -9.09
N ILE A 119 -6.21 -22.47 -7.94
CA ILE A 119 -6.82 -22.15 -6.67
C ILE A 119 -7.29 -20.69 -6.63
N THR A 120 -6.47 -19.75 -7.09
CA THR A 120 -6.86 -18.34 -7.08
C THR A 120 -7.96 -17.97 -8.08
N ARG A 121 -8.19 -18.79 -9.11
CA ARG A 121 -9.35 -18.65 -9.99
C ARG A 121 -10.64 -19.07 -9.31
N ALA A 122 -10.56 -20.00 -8.37
CA ALA A 122 -11.70 -20.50 -7.60
C ALA A 122 -12.01 -19.69 -6.35
N LEU A 123 -11.10 -18.81 -5.91
CA LEU A 123 -11.28 -17.96 -4.74
C LEU A 123 -11.60 -16.51 -5.13
N SER A 124 -12.64 -15.98 -4.53
CA SER A 124 -12.94 -14.55 -4.53
C SER A 124 -12.67 -13.97 -3.14
N VAL A 125 -12.08 -12.80 -3.08
CA VAL A 125 -12.08 -11.97 -1.87
C VAL A 125 -13.16 -10.93 -2.11
N ASP A 126 -14.20 -10.99 -1.31
CA ASP A 126 -15.32 -10.07 -1.39
C ASP A 126 -14.85 -8.69 -0.92
N GLU A 127 -15.50 -7.65 -1.37
CA GLU A 127 -15.10 -6.26 -1.17
C GLU A 127 -13.74 -5.89 -1.81
N PHE A 128 -13.61 -4.65 -2.20
CA PHE A 128 -12.40 -4.16 -2.88
C PHE A 128 -11.32 -3.70 -1.91
N ILE A 129 -11.74 -3.13 -0.78
CA ILE A 129 -10.87 -2.58 0.26
C ILE A 129 -11.20 -3.21 1.61
N HIS A 130 -10.18 -3.46 2.41
CA HIS A 130 -10.28 -4.05 3.74
C HIS A 130 -9.62 -3.14 4.76
N PRO A 131 -10.40 -2.42 5.58
CA PRO A 131 -9.87 -1.55 6.61
C PRO A 131 -9.04 -2.31 7.63
N ILE A 132 -7.93 -1.72 8.06
CA ILE A 132 -7.12 -2.27 9.15
C ILE A 132 -7.43 -1.55 10.47
N LYS A 133 -7.38 -2.31 11.56
CA LYS A 133 -7.27 -1.80 12.93
C LYS A 133 -5.82 -2.00 13.37
N PHE A 134 -5.27 -1.10 14.13
CA PHE A 134 -3.86 -1.16 14.58
C PHE A 134 -3.71 -0.48 15.95
N ALA A 135 -2.67 -0.84 16.69
CA ALA A 135 -2.41 -0.26 18.00
C ALA A 135 -1.63 1.06 17.90
N SER A 136 -0.67 1.12 16.99
CA SER A 136 0.13 2.31 16.74
C SER A 136 0.62 2.35 15.31
N VAL A 137 0.99 3.55 14.85
CA VAL A 137 1.60 3.78 13.54
C VAL A 137 2.77 4.74 13.68
N HIS A 138 3.82 4.47 12.93
CA HIS A 138 4.97 5.36 12.81
C HIS A 138 5.47 5.40 11.37
N VAL A 139 6.34 6.35 11.09
CA VAL A 139 6.98 6.48 9.77
C VAL A 139 8.36 5.86 9.83
N GLU A 140 8.65 4.97 8.90
CA GLU A 140 9.97 4.38 8.72
C GLU A 140 10.57 4.81 7.37
N SER A 141 11.84 5.18 7.39
CA SER A 141 12.60 5.56 6.21
C SER A 141 13.64 4.49 5.89
N THR A 142 13.56 3.92 4.71
CA THR A 142 14.49 2.88 4.24
C THR A 142 15.23 3.36 2.99
N ILE A 143 16.52 3.10 2.94
CA ILE A 143 17.34 3.39 1.76
C ILE A 143 17.27 2.19 0.82
N VAL A 144 16.71 2.40 -0.36
CA VAL A 144 16.58 1.36 -1.38
C VAL A 144 17.56 1.64 -2.53
N PRO A 145 18.45 0.70 -2.87
CA PRO A 145 19.30 0.85 -4.05
C PRO A 145 18.44 0.74 -5.31
N THR A 146 18.57 1.70 -6.21
CA THR A 146 17.95 1.62 -7.53
C THR A 146 18.78 0.71 -8.43
N LYS A 147 18.11 -0.21 -9.13
CA LYS A 147 18.78 -1.05 -10.15
C LYS A 147 19.12 -0.18 -11.36
N GLY A 148 20.41 0.10 -11.55
CA GLY A 148 20.91 0.83 -12.70
C GLY A 148 22.44 0.97 -12.68
N ILE A 149 23.05 1.15 -13.85
CA ILE A 149 24.47 1.46 -13.98
C ILE A 149 24.65 2.87 -13.39
N GLY A 150 25.27 2.94 -12.20
CA GLY A 150 25.51 4.23 -11.52
C GLY A 150 25.02 4.28 -10.07
N GLY A 151 24.32 3.27 -9.57
CA GLY A 151 24.10 3.02 -8.13
C GLY A 151 23.51 4.19 -7.34
N SER A 152 22.45 4.85 -7.83
CA SER A 152 21.72 5.80 -7.00
C SER A 152 20.89 5.10 -5.94
N THR A 153 20.82 5.66 -4.76
CA THR A 153 19.93 5.22 -3.68
C THR A 153 18.75 6.17 -3.58
N VAL A 154 17.58 5.60 -3.29
CA VAL A 154 16.35 6.37 -3.06
C VAL A 154 15.88 6.12 -1.63
N VAL A 155 15.51 7.18 -0.95
CA VAL A 155 14.86 7.05 0.37
C VAL A 155 13.37 6.75 0.12
N CYS A 156 12.92 5.62 0.62
CA CYS A 156 11.51 5.23 0.63
C CYS A 156 10.97 5.39 2.04
N ASN A 157 9.89 6.15 2.18
CA ASN A 157 9.18 6.33 3.43
C ASN A 157 7.90 5.50 3.40
N ALA A 158 7.61 4.80 4.49
CA ALA A 158 6.44 3.96 4.62
C ALA A 158 5.73 4.21 5.95
N ASN A 159 4.40 4.03 5.94
CA ASN A 159 3.63 3.89 7.17
C ASN A 159 3.81 2.48 7.71
N VAL A 160 4.21 2.34 8.96
CA VAL A 160 4.41 1.07 9.65
C VAL A 160 3.36 0.94 10.76
N PHE A 161 2.51 -0.06 10.64
CA PHE A 161 1.39 -0.32 11.54
C PHE A 161 1.72 -1.51 12.45
N GLU A 162 1.68 -1.27 13.76
CA GLU A 162 1.96 -2.29 14.77
C GLU A 162 0.66 -2.94 15.27
N ASN A 163 0.73 -4.24 15.55
CA ASN A 163 -0.38 -5.01 16.10
C ASN A 163 -1.67 -4.80 15.27
N TRP A 164 -1.56 -5.01 13.98
CA TRP A 164 -2.66 -4.77 13.04
C TRP A 164 -3.52 -6.02 12.86
N LEU A 165 -4.78 -5.77 12.52
CA LEU A 165 -5.71 -6.80 12.11
C LEU A 165 -6.67 -6.28 11.02
N THR A 166 -7.21 -7.19 10.24
CA THR A 166 -8.26 -6.90 9.24
C THR A 166 -9.18 -8.09 9.08
N GLU A 167 -10.41 -7.83 8.63
CA GLU A 167 -11.40 -8.85 8.32
C GLU A 167 -11.53 -8.99 6.80
N ILE A 168 -11.60 -10.22 6.32
CA ILE A 168 -11.85 -10.54 4.91
C ILE A 168 -12.94 -11.59 4.80
N THR A 169 -13.68 -11.53 3.70
CA THR A 169 -14.66 -12.56 3.32
C THR A 169 -14.16 -13.24 2.05
N ILE A 170 -14.12 -14.57 2.07
CA ILE A 170 -13.67 -15.40 0.94
C ILE A 170 -14.86 -16.22 0.47
N SER A 171 -15.10 -16.22 -0.83
CA SER A 171 -16.12 -17.02 -1.50
C SER A 171 -15.56 -17.82 -2.68
#